data_b57d8c7e2fe14f07f57235efb6b68716
#
_entry.id   b57d8c7e2fe14f07f57235efb6b68716
#
_cell.length_a   1.000
_cell.length_b   1.000
_cell.length_c   1.000
_cell.angle_alpha   90.00
_cell.angle_beta   90.00
_cell.angle_gamma   90.00
#
_symmetry.space_group_name_H-M   'P 1'
#
loop_
_entity.id
_entity.type
_entity.pdbx_description
1 polymer ?
#
loop_
_entity_poly.entity_id
_entity_poly.type
_entity_poly.pdbx_seq_one_letter_code
_entity_poly.pdbx_strand_id
1 'polypeptide(L)'
;MKKYEVHDLTRYFHNVKNRKGDLNPILGEDATALTACLSYLLEDTNFVIKAYSGTGKTVIMDAIFGLLPDEFYHTIEHMSETAVWYESDKINRSRFVAIPEAQKLPEGIMEVIKTWGDNRAAFRKKTDITIGETVKQTLNPKYVFMCVAVENTKGSAYFDAELERRCM
;
A
#
# COMPACT_ATOMS: atom_id res chain seq x y z
N MET A 1 -7.76 -5.19 29.96
CA MET A 1 -7.09 -5.11 28.65
C MET A 1 -6.25 -6.36 28.47
N LYS A 2 -6.49 -7.21 27.43
CA LYS A 2 -5.63 -8.36 27.16
C LYS A 2 -4.28 -7.84 26.70
N LYS A 3 -3.20 -8.31 27.31
CA LYS A 3 -1.83 -7.98 26.91
C LYS A 3 -1.48 -8.92 25.75
N TYR A 4 -1.29 -8.36 24.55
CA TYR A 4 -0.80 -9.12 23.40
C TYR A 4 0.72 -9.06 23.39
N GLU A 5 1.36 -10.17 23.08
CA GLU A 5 2.82 -10.29 22.97
C GLU A 5 3.22 -10.42 21.48
N VAL A 6 4.47 -10.14 21.16
CA VAL A 6 4.99 -10.30 19.77
C VAL A 6 4.77 -11.75 19.28
N HIS A 7 4.83 -12.73 20.19
CA HIS A 7 4.55 -14.12 19.91
C HIS A 7 3.12 -14.36 19.37
N ASP A 8 2.14 -13.58 19.82
CA ASP A 8 0.76 -13.70 19.34
C ASP A 8 0.64 -13.26 17.87
N LEU A 9 1.39 -12.25 17.44
CA LEU A 9 1.44 -11.81 16.04
C LEU A 9 2.10 -12.87 15.15
N THR A 10 3.22 -13.45 15.56
CA THR A 10 3.85 -14.54 14.81
C THR A 10 2.90 -15.73 14.67
N ARG A 11 2.21 -16.10 15.74
CA ARG A 11 1.20 -17.16 15.69
C ARG A 11 0.03 -16.81 14.76
N TYR A 12 -0.39 -15.57 14.72
CA TYR A 12 -1.39 -15.11 13.75
C TYR A 12 -0.91 -15.31 12.32
N PHE A 13 0.29 -14.85 11.97
CA PHE A 13 0.83 -14.98 10.60
C PHE A 13 0.99 -16.44 10.17
N HIS A 14 1.33 -17.34 11.07
CA HIS A 14 1.39 -18.78 10.79
C HIS A 14 0.00 -19.44 10.59
N ASN A 15 -1.09 -18.76 10.91
CA ASN A 15 -2.45 -19.27 10.78
C ASN A 15 -3.33 -18.41 9.84
N VAL A 16 -2.75 -17.57 9.02
CA VAL A 16 -3.49 -16.75 8.03
C VAL A 16 -4.23 -17.65 7.05
N LYS A 17 -5.43 -17.25 6.70
CA LYS A 17 -6.26 -17.90 5.68
C LYS A 17 -6.39 -17.01 4.46
N ASN A 18 -6.44 -17.63 3.29
CA ASN A 18 -6.75 -16.92 2.06
C ASN A 18 -8.24 -16.53 2.01
N ARG A 19 -8.65 -15.77 0.98
CA ARG A 19 -10.04 -15.34 0.76
C ARG A 19 -11.04 -16.51 0.60
N LYS A 20 -10.58 -17.72 0.30
CA LYS A 20 -11.41 -18.94 0.21
C LYS A 20 -11.52 -19.66 1.55
N GLY A 21 -10.80 -19.22 2.58
CA GLY A 21 -10.77 -19.82 3.90
C GLY A 21 -9.72 -20.94 4.06
N ASP A 22 -8.93 -21.23 3.01
CA ASP A 22 -7.85 -22.22 3.10
C ASP A 22 -6.66 -21.63 3.89
N LEU A 23 -5.97 -22.47 4.63
CA LEU A 23 -4.77 -22.08 5.35
C LEU A 23 -3.68 -21.64 4.37
N ASN A 24 -3.16 -20.45 4.55
CA ASN A 24 -2.09 -19.86 3.75
C ASN A 24 -1.05 -19.21 4.66
N PRO A 25 -0.30 -20.01 5.43
CA PRO A 25 0.59 -19.50 6.45
C PRO A 25 1.76 -18.74 5.85
N ILE A 26 2.15 -17.66 6.51
CA ILE A 26 3.40 -16.95 6.23
C ILE A 26 4.49 -17.68 7.01
N LEU A 27 5.36 -18.39 6.30
CA LEU A 27 6.45 -19.17 6.88
C LEU A 27 7.79 -18.66 6.39
N GLY A 28 8.75 -18.50 7.30
CA GLY A 28 10.10 -18.04 6.96
C GLY A 28 10.24 -16.53 6.75
N GLU A 29 9.16 -15.77 6.80
CA GLU A 29 9.14 -14.31 6.61
C GLU A 29 8.64 -13.56 7.86
N ASP A 30 8.82 -14.16 9.03
CA ASP A 30 8.34 -13.58 10.30
C ASP A 30 8.93 -12.19 10.55
N ALA A 31 10.20 -11.99 10.26
CA ALA A 31 10.87 -10.70 10.43
C ALA A 31 10.25 -9.63 9.53
N THR A 32 9.98 -9.96 8.26
CA THR A 32 9.34 -9.04 7.30
C THR A 32 7.92 -8.70 7.75
N ALA A 33 7.12 -9.70 8.13
CA ALA A 33 5.75 -9.51 8.59
C ALA A 33 5.69 -8.68 9.88
N LEU A 34 6.56 -8.97 10.85
CA LEU A 34 6.64 -8.21 12.10
C LEU A 34 7.11 -6.78 11.86
N THR A 35 8.13 -6.55 11.02
CA THR A 35 8.62 -5.21 10.70
C THR A 35 7.53 -4.39 10.02
N ALA A 36 6.81 -4.96 9.05
CA ALA A 36 5.70 -4.30 8.40
C ALA A 36 4.57 -3.96 9.38
N CYS A 37 4.25 -4.87 10.29
CA CYS A 37 3.24 -4.65 11.32
C CYS A 37 3.67 -3.55 12.31
N LEU A 38 4.94 -3.52 12.71
CA LEU A 38 5.49 -2.49 13.59
C LEU A 38 5.52 -1.12 12.91
N SER A 39 5.91 -1.04 11.63
CA SER A 39 5.86 0.20 10.85
C SER A 39 4.44 0.78 10.79
N TYR A 40 3.45 -0.09 10.69
CA TYR A 40 2.05 0.27 10.80
C TYR A 40 1.69 0.84 12.18
N LEU A 41 2.14 0.19 13.25
CA LEU A 41 1.81 0.61 14.63
C LEU A 41 2.49 1.94 15.01
N LEU A 42 3.69 2.19 14.49
CA LEU A 42 4.47 3.40 14.79
C LEU A 42 3.97 4.65 14.05
N GLU A 43 3.08 4.49 13.08
CA GLU A 43 2.35 5.59 12.42
C GLU A 43 3.18 6.60 11.60
N ASP A 44 4.47 6.43 11.48
CA ASP A 44 5.36 7.44 10.89
C ASP A 44 6.06 6.99 9.60
N THR A 45 5.67 5.84 9.03
CA THR A 45 6.48 5.24 7.98
C THR A 45 5.65 4.71 6.83
N ASN A 46 6.00 5.12 5.62
CA ASN A 46 5.62 4.42 4.39
C ASN A 46 6.42 3.12 4.32
N PHE A 47 5.79 2.03 3.89
CA PHE A 47 6.42 0.72 3.86
C PHE A 47 6.41 0.11 2.46
N VAL A 48 7.52 -0.54 2.08
CA VAL A 48 7.61 -1.24 0.81
C VAL A 48 8.19 -2.64 0.99
N ILE A 49 7.50 -3.65 0.43
CA ILE A 49 8.03 -5.00 0.28
C ILE A 49 8.50 -5.18 -1.16
N LYS A 50 9.79 -5.41 -1.34
CA LYS A 50 10.44 -5.62 -2.63
C LYS A 50 10.97 -7.04 -2.71
N ALA A 51 10.44 -7.85 -3.59
CA ALA A 51 10.89 -9.22 -3.80
C ALA A 51 10.44 -9.76 -5.17
N TYR A 52 10.92 -10.92 -5.58
CA TYR A 52 10.51 -11.56 -6.84
C TYR A 52 9.00 -11.85 -6.88
N SER A 53 8.46 -12.00 -8.10
CA SER A 53 7.08 -12.43 -8.27
C SER A 53 6.87 -13.82 -7.64
N GLY A 54 5.70 -14.02 -7.03
CA GLY A 54 5.36 -15.30 -6.40
C GLY A 54 5.92 -15.52 -4.98
N THR A 55 6.65 -14.59 -4.40
CA THR A 55 7.26 -14.73 -3.05
C THR A 55 6.31 -14.44 -1.88
N GLY A 56 5.03 -14.24 -2.12
CA GLY A 56 4.05 -14.04 -1.03
C GLY A 56 3.92 -12.61 -0.49
N LYS A 57 4.50 -11.59 -1.15
CA LYS A 57 4.40 -10.18 -0.73
C LYS A 57 2.97 -9.73 -0.42
N THR A 58 2.06 -10.01 -1.34
CA THR A 58 0.65 -9.65 -1.20
C THR A 58 -0.02 -10.41 -0.06
N VAL A 59 0.41 -11.65 0.21
CA VAL A 59 -0.10 -12.43 1.35
C VAL A 59 0.26 -11.76 2.67
N ILE A 60 1.50 -11.26 2.80
CA ILE A 60 1.94 -10.51 3.98
C ILE A 60 1.11 -9.23 4.13
N MET A 61 0.96 -8.48 3.05
CA MET A 61 0.16 -7.25 3.05
C MET A 61 -1.30 -7.52 3.44
N ASP A 62 -1.95 -8.51 2.82
CA ASP A 62 -3.33 -8.89 3.12
C ASP A 62 -3.49 -9.35 4.58
N ALA A 63 -2.51 -10.08 5.12
CA ALA A 63 -2.52 -10.50 6.51
C ALA A 63 -2.45 -9.31 7.49
N ILE A 64 -1.64 -8.31 7.18
CA ILE A 64 -1.51 -7.09 8.00
C ILE A 64 -2.81 -6.27 7.94
N PHE A 65 -3.35 -6.05 6.74
CA PHE A 65 -4.60 -5.32 6.58
C PHE A 65 -5.81 -6.09 7.10
N GLY A 66 -5.77 -7.42 7.14
CA GLY A 66 -6.78 -8.25 7.80
C GLY A 66 -6.88 -8.06 9.32
N LEU A 67 -5.91 -7.40 9.95
CA LEU A 67 -5.96 -6.97 11.36
C LEU A 67 -6.71 -5.65 11.55
N LEU A 68 -7.06 -4.96 10.47
CA LEU A 68 -7.65 -3.63 10.48
C LEU A 68 -9.13 -3.65 10.10
N PRO A 69 -9.92 -2.70 10.63
CA PRO A 69 -11.22 -2.39 10.06
C PRO A 69 -11.08 -1.90 8.60
N ASP A 70 -12.03 -2.28 7.74
CA ASP A 70 -12.02 -1.98 6.30
C ASP A 70 -11.93 -0.47 6.00
N GLU A 71 -12.47 0.37 6.87
CA GLU A 71 -12.43 1.83 6.73
C GLU A 71 -11.04 2.44 6.94
N PHE A 72 -10.08 1.67 7.49
CA PHE A 72 -8.73 2.17 7.77
C PHE A 72 -7.80 2.14 6.56
N TYR A 73 -8.13 1.37 5.54
CA TYR A 73 -7.29 1.28 4.35
C TYR A 73 -8.10 1.33 3.06
N HIS A 74 -7.44 1.76 2.01
CA HIS A 74 -7.96 1.75 0.65
C HIS A 74 -6.94 1.10 -0.28
N THR A 75 -7.40 0.18 -1.13
CA THR A 75 -6.50 -0.53 -2.06
C THR A 75 -6.53 0.13 -3.43
N ILE A 76 -5.35 0.46 -3.95
CA ILE A 76 -5.15 0.91 -5.34
C ILE A 76 -4.59 -0.26 -6.13
N GLU A 77 -5.42 -0.84 -6.97
CA GLU A 77 -5.07 -1.98 -7.82
C GLU A 77 -5.72 -1.80 -9.20
N HIS A 78 -4.93 -1.95 -10.26
CA HIS A 78 -5.43 -1.86 -11.65
C HIS A 78 -6.25 -0.60 -11.99
N MET A 79 -5.98 0.51 -11.35
CA MET A 79 -6.67 1.77 -11.57
C MET A 79 -6.04 2.60 -12.68
N SER A 80 -6.87 3.31 -13.43
CA SER A 80 -6.41 4.38 -14.31
C SER A 80 -6.07 5.64 -13.49
N GLU A 81 -5.25 6.53 -14.04
CA GLU A 81 -4.93 7.80 -13.39
C GLU A 81 -6.17 8.60 -12.99
N THR A 82 -7.18 8.60 -13.85
CA THR A 82 -8.43 9.31 -13.58
C THR A 82 -9.23 8.66 -12.45
N ALA A 83 -9.25 7.32 -12.38
CA ALA A 83 -9.99 6.58 -11.36
C ALA A 83 -9.49 6.89 -9.95
N VAL A 84 -8.18 6.98 -9.75
CA VAL A 84 -7.58 7.34 -8.44
C VAL A 84 -8.11 8.68 -7.93
N TRP A 85 -8.28 9.65 -8.81
CA TRP A 85 -8.81 10.97 -8.44
C TRP A 85 -10.31 10.95 -8.13
N TYR A 86 -11.08 10.07 -8.76
CA TYR A 86 -12.49 9.91 -8.41
C TYR A 86 -12.69 9.26 -7.04
N GLU A 87 -11.72 8.50 -6.57
CA GLU A 87 -11.75 7.88 -5.25
C GLU A 87 -11.08 8.73 -4.15
N SER A 88 -10.80 10.01 -4.45
CA SER A 88 -10.10 10.94 -3.54
C SER A 88 -10.69 10.98 -2.13
N ASP A 89 -12.01 10.94 -1.99
CA ASP A 89 -12.66 10.96 -0.68
C ASP A 89 -12.36 9.70 0.14
N LYS A 90 -12.34 8.54 -0.49
CA LYS A 90 -12.01 7.28 0.17
C LYS A 90 -10.52 7.27 0.56
N ILE A 91 -9.64 7.62 -0.38
CA ILE A 91 -8.20 7.70 -0.16
C ILE A 91 -7.87 8.64 1.00
N ASN A 92 -8.46 9.84 1.02
CA ASN A 92 -8.19 10.84 2.05
C ASN A 92 -8.75 10.48 3.43
N ARG A 93 -9.80 9.66 3.50
CA ARG A 93 -10.36 9.16 4.76
C ARG A 93 -9.62 7.96 5.31
N SER A 94 -9.00 7.18 4.43
CA SER A 94 -8.23 6.02 4.82
C SER A 94 -6.93 6.44 5.50
N ARG A 95 -6.51 5.65 6.49
CA ARG A 95 -5.22 5.84 7.15
C ARG A 95 -4.08 5.33 6.28
N PHE A 96 -4.32 4.24 5.54
CA PHE A 96 -3.37 3.59 4.67
C PHE A 96 -3.88 3.48 3.25
N VAL A 97 -2.97 3.61 2.29
CA VAL A 97 -3.18 3.19 0.92
C VAL A 97 -2.35 1.94 0.67
N ALA A 98 -3.04 0.84 0.36
CA ALA A 98 -2.43 -0.44 0.02
C ALA A 98 -2.22 -0.55 -1.48
N ILE A 99 -1.03 -0.89 -1.93
CA ILE A 99 -0.67 -1.04 -3.33
C ILE A 99 -0.04 -2.42 -3.55
N PRO A 100 -0.82 -3.45 -3.93
CA PRO A 100 -0.35 -4.83 -4.06
C PRO A 100 0.69 -5.04 -5.15
N GLU A 101 0.60 -4.28 -6.25
CA GLU A 101 1.43 -4.45 -7.43
C GLU A 101 1.82 -3.09 -8.01
N ALA A 102 2.69 -2.37 -7.32
CA ALA A 102 3.06 -1.00 -7.69
C ALA A 102 3.64 -0.92 -9.12
N GLN A 103 4.38 -1.94 -9.57
CA GLN A 103 4.96 -1.98 -10.91
C GLN A 103 3.93 -2.04 -12.05
N LYS A 104 2.66 -2.34 -11.75
CA LYS A 104 1.57 -2.38 -12.74
C LYS A 104 0.79 -1.07 -12.84
N LEU A 105 1.09 -0.11 -12.00
CA LEU A 105 0.41 1.18 -12.00
C LEU A 105 0.92 2.08 -13.13
N PRO A 106 0.05 2.90 -13.74
CA PRO A 106 0.43 3.94 -14.68
C PRO A 106 1.45 4.92 -14.08
N GLU A 107 2.32 5.47 -14.94
CA GLU A 107 3.37 6.41 -14.53
C GLU A 107 2.83 7.63 -13.76
N GLY A 108 1.71 8.20 -14.21
CA GLY A 108 1.09 9.32 -13.53
C GLY A 108 0.61 9.01 -12.10
N ILE A 109 0.21 7.75 -11.82
CA ILE A 109 -0.10 7.32 -10.45
C ILE A 109 1.18 7.18 -9.64
N MET A 110 2.26 6.67 -10.24
CA MET A 110 3.54 6.56 -9.56
C MET A 110 4.09 7.92 -9.12
N GLU A 111 3.93 8.97 -9.94
CA GLU A 111 4.29 10.34 -9.55
C GLU A 111 3.46 10.87 -8.36
N VAL A 112 2.18 10.53 -8.32
CA VAL A 112 1.32 10.83 -7.17
C VAL A 112 1.84 10.11 -5.91
N ILE A 113 2.18 8.83 -6.02
CA ILE A 113 2.71 8.03 -4.91
C ILE A 113 4.06 8.58 -4.41
N LYS A 114 4.95 9.03 -5.30
CA LYS A 114 6.19 9.71 -4.90
C LYS A 114 5.92 10.96 -4.06
N THR A 115 4.91 11.73 -4.45
CA THR A 115 4.49 12.92 -3.68
C THR A 115 4.00 12.52 -2.28
N TRP A 116 3.27 11.43 -2.15
CA TRP A 116 2.85 10.89 -0.84
C TRP A 116 4.04 10.37 -0.02
N GLY A 117 5.01 9.74 -0.67
CA GLY A 117 6.25 9.30 -0.04
C GLY A 117 7.02 10.43 0.65
N ASP A 118 6.89 11.66 0.15
CA ASP A 118 7.42 12.88 0.76
C ASP A 118 6.49 13.48 1.84
N ASN A 119 5.46 12.78 2.26
CA ASN A 119 4.42 13.30 3.15
C ASN A 119 3.76 14.60 2.64
N ARG A 120 3.62 14.71 1.31
CA ARG A 120 2.98 15.84 0.65
C ARG A 120 1.70 15.41 -0.07
N ALA A 121 0.71 16.30 -0.06
CA ALA A 121 -0.51 16.10 -0.82
C ALA A 121 -0.27 16.27 -2.33
N ALA A 122 -0.85 15.40 -3.12
CA ALA A 122 -0.92 15.56 -4.57
C ALA A 122 -2.17 16.37 -4.95
N PHE A 123 -2.05 17.19 -5.99
CA PHE A 123 -3.12 18.09 -6.43
C PHE A 123 -3.38 17.95 -7.92
N ARG A 124 -4.66 18.00 -8.29
CA ARG A 124 -5.11 18.14 -9.68
C ARG A 124 -6.15 19.24 -9.78
N LYS A 125 -6.10 20.02 -10.86
CA LYS A 125 -7.18 20.92 -11.24
C LYS A 125 -8.07 20.22 -12.27
N LYS A 126 -9.38 20.21 -12.03
CA LYS A 126 -10.38 19.66 -12.94
C LYS A 126 -11.42 20.75 -13.20
N THR A 127 -11.71 21.03 -14.47
CA THR A 127 -12.84 21.88 -14.82
C THR A 127 -14.11 21.05 -14.75
N ASP A 128 -15.03 21.43 -13.88
CA ASP A 128 -16.36 20.85 -13.86
C ASP A 128 -17.17 21.46 -14.99
N ILE A 129 -17.48 20.65 -15.99
CA ILE A 129 -18.18 21.10 -17.22
C ILE A 129 -19.60 21.56 -16.88
N THR A 130 -20.20 21.02 -15.82
CA THR A 130 -21.58 21.33 -15.44
C THR A 130 -21.73 22.74 -14.87
N ILE A 131 -20.74 23.19 -14.11
CA ILE A 131 -20.76 24.49 -13.44
C ILE A 131 -19.75 25.48 -14.03
N GLY A 132 -18.91 25.04 -15.00
CA GLY A 132 -17.88 25.88 -15.62
C GLY A 132 -16.75 26.30 -14.71
N GLU A 133 -16.68 25.77 -13.50
CA GLU A 133 -15.67 26.13 -12.50
C GLU A 133 -14.51 25.15 -12.45
N THR A 134 -13.33 25.64 -12.09
CA THR A 134 -12.16 24.78 -11.87
C THR A 134 -12.10 24.35 -10.41
N VAL A 135 -12.33 23.07 -10.18
CA VAL A 135 -12.26 22.46 -8.84
C VAL A 135 -10.85 21.88 -8.62
N LYS A 136 -10.27 22.17 -7.47
CA LYS A 136 -9.01 21.56 -7.01
C LYS A 136 -9.33 20.25 -6.30
N GLN A 137 -8.86 19.14 -6.85
CA GLN A 137 -8.89 17.84 -6.18
C GLN A 137 -7.57 17.61 -5.45
N THR A 138 -7.64 17.03 -4.28
CA THR A 138 -6.48 16.75 -3.41
C THR A 138 -6.46 15.28 -3.06
N LEU A 139 -5.29 14.66 -3.13
CA LEU A 139 -5.02 13.31 -2.64
C LEU A 139 -3.95 13.41 -1.55
N ASN A 140 -4.31 13.03 -0.33
CA ASN A 140 -3.45 13.16 0.84
C ASN A 140 -3.66 11.98 1.82
N PRO A 141 -3.33 10.74 1.42
CA PRO A 141 -3.35 9.61 2.35
C PRO A 141 -2.29 9.83 3.43
N LYS A 142 -2.52 9.26 4.59
CA LYS A 142 -1.57 9.41 5.70
C LYS A 142 -0.32 8.56 5.49
N TYR A 143 -0.51 7.30 5.05
CA TYR A 143 0.60 6.36 4.80
C TYR A 143 0.35 5.49 3.57
N VAL A 144 1.44 5.01 2.98
CA VAL A 144 1.42 4.11 1.83
C VAL A 144 2.14 2.80 2.17
N PHE A 145 1.50 1.69 1.86
CA PHE A 145 2.08 0.36 1.93
C PHE A 145 2.10 -0.26 0.53
N MET A 146 3.28 -0.57 0.02
CA MET A 146 3.44 -1.07 -1.35
C MET A 146 4.10 -2.43 -1.41
N CYS A 147 3.66 -3.25 -2.36
CA CYS A 147 4.39 -4.43 -2.81
C CYS A 147 4.93 -4.19 -4.21
N VAL A 148 6.21 -4.49 -4.42
CA VAL A 148 6.90 -4.34 -5.68
C VAL A 148 7.50 -5.66 -6.11
N ALA A 149 7.17 -6.14 -7.33
CA ALA A 149 7.82 -7.29 -7.92
C ALA A 149 9.11 -6.85 -8.62
N VAL A 150 10.21 -7.53 -8.31
CA VAL A 150 11.48 -7.41 -9.01
C VAL A 150 11.54 -8.52 -10.05
N GLU A 151 11.62 -8.17 -11.33
CA GLU A 151 11.79 -9.16 -12.39
C GLU A 151 13.26 -9.51 -12.59
N ASN A 152 13.53 -10.80 -12.88
CA ASN A 152 14.88 -11.30 -13.16
C ASN A 152 15.43 -10.90 -14.55
N THR A 153 14.63 -10.24 -15.37
CA THR A 153 15.02 -9.86 -16.74
C THR A 153 15.76 -8.53 -16.74
N LYS A 154 16.92 -8.55 -17.38
CA LYS A 154 17.73 -7.34 -17.66
C LYS A 154 16.84 -6.27 -18.31
N GLY A 155 16.44 -5.27 -17.54
CA GLY A 155 15.83 -4.08 -18.09
C GLY A 155 14.58 -3.51 -17.44
N SER A 156 13.99 -4.12 -16.44
CA SER A 156 12.73 -3.57 -15.87
C SER A 156 12.60 -3.67 -14.35
N ALA A 157 13.59 -3.20 -13.64
CA ALA A 157 13.36 -2.87 -12.24
C ALA A 157 12.94 -1.39 -12.17
N TYR A 158 11.78 -1.05 -12.69
CA TYR A 158 11.20 0.27 -12.47
C TYR A 158 10.57 0.35 -11.07
N PHE A 159 11.36 0.07 -10.07
CA PHE A 159 11.17 0.72 -8.79
C PHE A 159 12.14 1.89 -8.78
N ASP A 160 11.59 3.09 -8.90
CA ASP A 160 12.35 4.31 -8.93
C ASP A 160 13.18 4.40 -7.65
N ALA A 161 14.50 4.51 -7.79
CA ALA A 161 15.42 4.66 -6.66
C ALA A 161 15.05 5.87 -5.77
N GLU A 162 14.33 6.83 -6.32
CA GLU A 162 13.82 7.98 -5.60
C GLU A 162 12.69 7.59 -4.64
N LEU A 163 11.78 6.72 -5.06
CA LEU A 163 10.71 6.21 -4.21
C LEU A 163 11.27 5.25 -3.14
N GLU A 164 12.28 4.46 -3.47
CA GLU A 164 12.96 3.56 -2.53
C GLU A 164 13.61 4.32 -1.35
N ARG A 165 14.11 5.53 -1.57
CA ARG A 165 14.67 6.37 -0.51
C ARG A 165 13.62 6.98 0.43
N ARG A 166 12.36 7.00 0.02
CA ARG A 166 11.23 7.60 0.75
C ARG A 166 10.43 6.59 1.55
N CYS A 167 10.72 5.31 1.37
CA CYS A 167 10.09 4.19 2.07
C CYS A 167 11.13 3.38 2.83
N MET A 168 10.75 2.79 3.95
CA MET A 168 11.54 1.76 4.61
C MET A 168 11.31 0.39 3.97
#